data_ea08dd7abfa985d7aaa900056d707a6d
#
_entry.id   ea08dd7abfa985d7aaa900056d707a6d
#
_cell.length_a   1.000
_cell.length_b   1.000
_cell.length_c   1.000
_cell.angle_alpha   90.00
_cell.angle_beta   90.00
_cell.angle_gamma   90.00
#
_symmetry.space_group_name_H-M   'P 1'
#
loop_
_entity.id
_entity.type
_entity.pdbx_description
1 polymer ?
#
loop_
_entity_poly.entity_id
_entity_poly.type
_entity_poly.pdbx_seq_one_letter_code
_entity_poly.pdbx_strand_id
1 'polypeptide(L)'
;MLNRNATAEQRCHTDFPGEAAGVNDAPVSTIADVRDVQAAPGNDGLYLYALVENDREIPRGITGVEGEQVFGIPCRTMSAIVHSCPLTPYASEDKEVVTGWVVSHEQVLEQLLGAGMTTIPFTFDTIIKPENGLDARRVLTGWLSKEYETFVQKFEKVRGKKEYGVQVSVSRRKIGDAIAATSDLIQQLDEEAKASGPGKMYLIRQKREKAINAATDAEIAGIITEITGKIQGYCSEIHMGKLKKWQVPERDMILNCSCLVPDENYPKLGSVLEEIEQEGNVSIRFTGPWAAYSFV
;
A
#
# COMPACT_ATOMS: atom_id res chain seq x y z
N MET A 1 -10.66 -19.87 -3.35
CA MET A 1 -9.31 -19.48 -3.85
C MET A 1 -9.28 -17.97 -3.97
N LEU A 2 -8.67 -17.30 -3.00
CA LEU A 2 -8.49 -15.85 -3.03
C LEU A 2 -7.62 -15.46 -4.24
N ASN A 3 -8.06 -14.47 -5.01
CA ASN A 3 -7.41 -14.03 -6.24
C ASN A 3 -6.09 -13.29 -5.89
N ARG A 4 -4.93 -13.94 -6.07
CA ARG A 4 -3.59 -13.47 -5.68
C ARG A 4 -2.94 -12.47 -6.64
N ASN A 5 -3.62 -12.05 -7.72
CA ASN A 5 -3.06 -11.17 -8.73
C ASN A 5 -3.69 -9.77 -8.69
N ALA A 6 -3.13 -8.88 -7.86
CA ALA A 6 -3.31 -7.45 -8.03
C ALA A 6 -2.04 -6.87 -8.67
N THR A 7 -2.18 -6.24 -9.81
CA THR A 7 -1.08 -5.60 -10.53
C THR A 7 -0.65 -4.29 -9.87
N ALA A 8 0.62 -3.93 -10.01
CA ALA A 8 1.30 -2.74 -9.47
C ALA A 8 0.61 -1.39 -9.79
N GLU A 9 -0.26 -1.36 -10.81
CA GLU A 9 -0.97 -0.15 -11.29
C GLU A 9 -1.83 0.58 -10.24
N GLN A 10 -2.10 -0.01 -9.08
CA GLN A 10 -3.06 0.56 -8.10
C GLN A 10 -2.43 1.47 -7.04
N ARG A 11 -1.11 1.67 -7.02
CA ARG A 11 -0.41 2.44 -5.97
C ARG A 11 0.10 3.84 -6.36
N CYS A 12 0.01 4.25 -7.62
CA CYS A 12 0.49 5.56 -8.08
C CYS A 12 -0.46 6.70 -7.74
N HIS A 13 -0.60 7.07 -6.47
CA HIS A 13 -1.09 8.40 -6.04
C HIS A 13 -0.92 8.57 -4.53
N THR A 14 0.21 9.14 -4.13
CA THR A 14 0.34 9.83 -2.83
C THR A 14 1.10 11.13 -3.05
N ASP A 15 0.48 12.25 -2.64
CA ASP A 15 1.06 13.58 -2.68
C ASP A 15 2.20 13.72 -1.65
N PHE A 16 3.32 14.28 -2.08
CA PHE A 16 4.46 14.61 -1.23
C PHE A 16 4.45 16.08 -0.81
N PRO A 17 4.86 16.42 0.42
CA PRO A 17 5.36 17.75 0.74
C PRO A 17 6.89 17.77 0.58
N GLY A 18 7.39 18.59 -0.33
CA GLY A 18 8.80 18.95 -0.40
C GLY A 18 9.03 20.24 0.39
N GLU A 19 10.09 20.26 1.21
CA GLU A 19 11.00 21.41 1.35
C GLU A 19 12.10 21.09 2.36
N ALA A 20 13.33 21.39 1.99
CA ALA A 20 14.53 21.09 2.73
C ALA A 20 15.03 22.32 3.53
N ALA A 21 15.52 22.08 4.75
CA ALA A 21 16.23 23.09 5.56
C ALA A 21 17.65 22.61 5.89
N GLY A 22 18.56 23.57 5.87
CA GLY A 22 20.02 23.54 5.81
C GLY A 22 20.82 22.77 6.88
N VAL A 23 22.03 22.47 6.49
CA VAL A 23 23.05 21.62 7.13
C VAL A 23 24.02 22.41 7.97
N ASN A 24 24.50 21.86 9.11
CA ASN A 24 25.70 22.26 9.82
C ASN A 24 26.62 21.06 10.10
N ASP A 25 27.94 21.31 9.90
CA ASP A 25 29.04 20.35 9.93
C ASP A 25 29.47 19.84 11.32
N ALA A 26 29.89 18.56 11.42
CA ALA A 26 30.82 18.04 12.43
C ALA A 26 31.55 16.78 11.90
N PRO A 27 32.78 16.43 12.37
CA PRO A 27 33.77 15.69 11.62
C PRO A 27 33.68 14.17 11.69
N VAL A 28 34.07 13.52 10.60
CA VAL A 28 34.07 12.08 10.34
C VAL A 28 35.33 11.41 10.88
N SER A 29 35.20 10.30 11.60
CA SER A 29 36.26 9.36 11.92
C SER A 29 36.25 8.17 10.96
N THR A 30 37.44 7.79 10.50
CA THR A 30 37.76 6.79 9.47
C THR A 30 37.57 5.37 9.97
N ILE A 31 36.89 4.51 9.21
CA ILE A 31 36.97 3.05 9.29
C ILE A 31 37.17 2.47 7.87
N ALA A 32 38.09 1.52 7.78
CA ALA A 32 38.71 1.03 6.57
C ALA A 32 37.93 -0.08 5.84
N ASP A 33 38.23 -0.15 4.53
CA ASP A 33 38.13 -1.27 3.58
C ASP A 33 36.81 -2.03 3.42
N VAL A 34 36.05 -1.60 2.41
CA VAL A 34 35.19 -2.46 1.59
C VAL A 34 35.56 -2.24 0.12
N ARG A 35 35.90 -3.32 -0.58
CA ARG A 35 36.40 -3.33 -1.96
C ARG A 35 35.48 -2.54 -2.89
N ASP A 36 36.05 -1.52 -3.52
CA ASP A 36 35.45 -0.70 -4.56
C ASP A 36 34.93 -1.55 -5.74
N VAL A 37 33.64 -1.57 -5.91
CA VAL A 37 33.05 -1.67 -7.25
C VAL A 37 33.07 -0.26 -7.78
N GLN A 38 34.06 0.06 -8.62
CA GLN A 38 34.24 1.36 -9.26
C GLN A 38 33.00 1.69 -10.11
N ALA A 39 32.12 2.53 -9.57
CA ALA A 39 31.25 3.34 -10.42
C ALA A 39 32.11 4.46 -11.02
N ALA A 40 32.10 4.61 -12.34
CA ALA A 40 32.76 5.69 -13.03
C ALA A 40 32.34 7.05 -12.44
N PRO A 41 33.23 8.05 -12.40
CA PRO A 41 32.88 9.40 -11.96
C PRO A 41 32.02 10.05 -13.04
N GLY A 42 30.72 9.90 -12.95
CA GLY A 42 29.72 10.49 -13.83
C GLY A 42 28.74 11.33 -13.02
N ASN A 43 28.25 12.37 -13.65
CA ASN A 43 27.21 13.27 -13.17
C ASN A 43 25.84 12.55 -13.06
N ASP A 44 25.86 11.26 -12.74
CA ASP A 44 24.67 10.40 -12.73
C ASP A 44 23.99 10.46 -11.36
N GLY A 45 22.66 10.32 -11.37
CA GLY A 45 21.86 10.14 -10.19
C GLY A 45 21.90 8.70 -9.66
N LEU A 46 21.32 8.51 -8.49
CA LEU A 46 21.04 7.19 -7.93
C LEU A 46 19.52 7.04 -7.77
N TYR A 47 18.95 6.06 -8.46
CA TYR A 47 17.58 5.64 -8.24
C TYR A 47 17.50 4.82 -6.96
N LEU A 48 16.66 5.23 -6.02
CA LEU A 48 16.53 4.60 -4.70
C LEU A 48 15.27 3.75 -4.63
N TYR A 49 15.45 2.43 -4.43
CA TYR A 49 14.35 1.46 -4.26
C TYR A 49 13.91 1.33 -2.82
N ALA A 50 14.88 1.12 -1.94
CA ALA A 50 14.65 0.80 -0.54
C ALA A 50 15.86 1.06 0.33
N LEU A 51 15.63 1.09 1.65
CA LEU A 51 16.64 0.76 2.65
C LEU A 51 16.38 -0.65 3.17
N VAL A 52 17.46 -1.38 3.46
CA VAL A 52 17.40 -2.70 4.09
C VAL A 52 18.33 -2.76 5.30
N GLU A 53 17.99 -3.58 6.30
CA GLU A 53 18.92 -3.89 7.40
C GLU A 53 20.07 -4.76 6.90
N ASN A 54 21.28 -4.52 7.43
CA ASN A 54 22.51 -5.28 7.07
C ASN A 54 22.64 -6.58 7.90
N ASP A 55 21.54 -7.24 8.23
CA ASP A 55 21.50 -8.51 8.93
C ASP A 55 21.60 -9.71 7.97
N ARG A 56 21.49 -9.47 6.65
CA ARG A 56 21.53 -10.48 5.59
C ARG A 56 22.33 -9.97 4.39
N GLU A 57 22.82 -10.91 3.58
CA GLU A 57 23.48 -10.60 2.31
C GLU A 57 22.42 -10.17 1.27
N ILE A 58 22.67 -9.04 0.61
CA ILE A 58 21.81 -8.56 -0.49
C ILE A 58 21.90 -9.56 -1.64
N PRO A 59 20.76 -10.03 -2.19
CA PRO A 59 20.75 -10.95 -3.32
C PRO A 59 21.53 -10.39 -4.51
N ARG A 60 22.32 -11.23 -5.17
CA ARG A 60 23.12 -10.84 -6.35
C ARG A 60 22.28 -10.96 -7.62
N GLY A 61 22.62 -10.13 -8.61
CA GLY A 61 22.01 -10.21 -9.94
C GLY A 61 20.62 -9.64 -10.03
N ILE A 62 20.18 -8.84 -9.03
CA ILE A 62 18.93 -8.09 -9.13
C ILE A 62 19.10 -7.05 -10.24
N THR A 63 18.14 -7.04 -11.17
CA THR A 63 18.00 -6.00 -12.19
C THR A 63 16.78 -5.14 -11.88
N GLY A 64 16.92 -3.83 -12.06
CA GLY A 64 15.88 -2.86 -11.75
C GLY A 64 15.22 -2.27 -13.00
N VAL A 65 14.77 -1.04 -12.86
CA VAL A 65 14.16 -0.26 -13.95
C VAL A 65 15.13 -0.20 -15.13
N GLU A 66 14.62 -0.39 -16.34
CA GLU A 66 15.39 -0.45 -17.61
C GLU A 66 16.47 -1.55 -17.65
N GLY A 67 16.40 -2.54 -16.78
CA GLY A 67 17.37 -3.63 -16.71
C GLY A 67 18.69 -3.25 -16.04
N GLU A 68 18.77 -2.09 -15.39
CA GLU A 68 19.95 -1.59 -14.71
C GLU A 68 20.35 -2.48 -13.51
N GLN A 69 21.66 -2.65 -13.32
CA GLN A 69 22.20 -3.46 -12.23
C GLN A 69 21.96 -2.80 -10.87
N VAL A 70 21.24 -3.47 -9.99
CA VAL A 70 20.97 -3.00 -8.62
C VAL A 70 22.13 -3.37 -7.69
N PHE A 71 22.51 -2.44 -6.82
CA PHE A 71 23.56 -2.63 -5.81
C PHE A 71 23.23 -1.95 -4.48
N GLY A 72 23.92 -2.35 -3.41
CA GLY A 72 23.77 -1.74 -2.09
C GLY A 72 24.84 -0.70 -1.80
N ILE A 73 24.44 0.41 -1.19
CA ILE A 73 25.35 1.41 -0.59
C ILE A 73 25.20 1.29 0.94
N PRO A 74 26.23 0.75 1.65
CA PRO A 74 26.13 0.58 3.09
C PRO A 74 26.23 1.91 3.83
N CYS A 75 25.44 2.02 4.91
CA CYS A 75 25.50 3.10 5.88
C CYS A 75 25.21 2.52 7.28
N ARG A 76 26.24 2.31 8.10
CA ARG A 76 26.14 1.69 9.44
C ARG A 76 25.47 0.31 9.38
N THR A 77 24.29 0.16 10.04
CA THR A 77 23.52 -1.10 10.12
C THR A 77 22.51 -1.28 8.99
N MET A 78 22.48 -0.38 8.01
CA MET A 78 21.56 -0.43 6.88
C MET A 78 22.29 -0.24 5.55
N SER A 79 21.65 -0.62 4.47
CA SER A 79 22.09 -0.33 3.09
C SER A 79 20.97 0.29 2.28
N ALA A 80 21.32 1.29 1.46
CA ALA A 80 20.44 1.79 0.42
C ALA A 80 20.56 0.90 -0.82
N ILE A 81 19.44 0.45 -1.35
CA ILE A 81 19.33 -0.37 -2.57
C ILE A 81 19.07 0.55 -3.74
N VAL A 82 20.04 0.64 -4.65
CA VAL A 82 20.07 1.65 -5.71
C VAL A 82 20.56 1.08 -7.05
N HIS A 83 20.32 1.83 -8.14
CA HIS A 83 21.09 1.74 -9.38
C HIS A 83 21.49 3.13 -9.86
N SER A 84 22.46 3.22 -10.77
CA SER A 84 22.87 4.48 -11.40
C SER A 84 21.86 4.85 -12.49
N CYS A 85 21.36 6.10 -12.50
CA CYS A 85 20.34 6.55 -13.43
C CYS A 85 20.60 7.97 -13.94
N PRO A 86 19.96 8.38 -15.04
CA PRO A 86 19.91 9.79 -15.44
C PRO A 86 19.30 10.69 -14.36
N LEU A 87 19.63 11.99 -14.40
CA LEU A 87 19.08 12.98 -13.47
C LEU A 87 17.64 13.40 -13.77
N THR A 88 17.08 12.89 -14.85
CA THR A 88 15.70 13.17 -15.29
C THR A 88 14.74 12.14 -14.78
N PRO A 89 13.52 12.54 -14.39
CA PRO A 89 12.47 11.59 -14.00
C PRO A 89 12.14 10.59 -15.11
N TYR A 90 11.71 9.40 -14.73
CA TYR A 90 11.17 8.38 -15.63
C TYR A 90 9.77 8.79 -16.09
N ALA A 91 9.67 9.44 -17.25
CA ALA A 91 8.41 9.92 -17.81
C ALA A 91 8.23 9.43 -19.25
N SER A 92 7.05 8.91 -19.56
CA SER A 92 6.64 8.50 -20.91
C SER A 92 5.15 8.78 -21.13
N GLU A 93 4.78 9.13 -22.36
CA GLU A 93 3.37 9.19 -22.75
C GLU A 93 2.79 7.77 -22.95
N ASP A 94 3.65 6.78 -23.17
CA ASP A 94 3.25 5.39 -23.31
C ASP A 94 3.04 4.76 -21.93
N LYS A 95 1.79 4.41 -21.64
CA LYS A 95 1.39 3.79 -20.36
C LYS A 95 2.00 2.41 -20.15
N GLU A 96 2.24 1.64 -21.22
CA GLU A 96 2.85 0.31 -21.10
C GLU A 96 4.30 0.43 -20.63
N VAL A 97 5.03 1.42 -21.12
CA VAL A 97 6.40 1.74 -20.68
C VAL A 97 6.41 2.11 -19.19
N VAL A 98 5.53 3.04 -18.78
CA VAL A 98 5.44 3.47 -17.37
C VAL A 98 5.06 2.28 -16.49
N THR A 99 4.09 1.46 -16.89
CA THR A 99 3.70 0.26 -16.15
C THR A 99 4.88 -0.71 -16.04
N GLY A 100 5.65 -0.90 -17.11
CA GLY A 100 6.85 -1.74 -17.11
C GLY A 100 7.88 -1.27 -16.07
N TRP A 101 8.14 0.03 -16.00
CA TRP A 101 9.05 0.60 -15.00
C TRP A 101 8.56 0.39 -13.55
N VAL A 102 7.26 0.64 -13.29
CA VAL A 102 6.66 0.42 -11.96
C VAL A 102 6.74 -1.06 -11.56
N VAL A 103 6.44 -1.97 -12.49
CA VAL A 103 6.57 -3.42 -12.25
C VAL A 103 8.01 -3.80 -11.93
N SER A 104 8.99 -3.29 -12.69
CA SER A 104 10.41 -3.56 -12.43
C SER A 104 10.86 -3.03 -11.07
N HIS A 105 10.36 -1.85 -10.65
CA HIS A 105 10.60 -1.31 -9.31
C HIS A 105 10.06 -2.26 -8.21
N GLU A 106 8.81 -2.67 -8.31
CA GLU A 106 8.19 -3.59 -7.34
C GLU A 106 8.88 -4.96 -7.31
N GLN A 107 9.35 -5.47 -8.45
CA GLN A 107 10.10 -6.73 -8.52
C GLN A 107 11.40 -6.69 -7.71
N VAL A 108 12.09 -5.54 -7.67
CA VAL A 108 13.27 -5.37 -6.79
C VAL A 108 12.85 -5.54 -5.33
N LEU A 109 11.77 -4.87 -4.90
CA LEU A 109 11.27 -4.98 -3.52
C LEU A 109 10.80 -6.39 -3.18
N GLU A 110 10.10 -7.07 -4.11
CA GLU A 110 9.67 -8.46 -3.93
C GLU A 110 10.86 -9.41 -3.72
N GLN A 111 11.96 -9.22 -4.46
CA GLN A 111 13.18 -10.01 -4.29
C GLN A 111 13.84 -9.79 -2.93
N LEU A 112 13.88 -8.54 -2.45
CA LEU A 112 14.41 -8.22 -1.11
C LEU A 112 13.55 -8.85 0.00
N LEU A 113 12.23 -8.71 -0.10
CA LEU A 113 11.29 -9.33 0.84
C LEU A 113 11.34 -10.86 0.79
N GLY A 114 11.48 -11.45 -0.41
CA GLY A 114 11.63 -12.87 -0.64
C GLY A 114 12.92 -13.44 -0.03
N ALA A 115 13.98 -12.64 0.03
CA ALA A 115 15.23 -12.96 0.73
C ALA A 115 15.11 -12.80 2.26
N GLY A 116 13.95 -12.39 2.78
CA GLY A 116 13.67 -12.19 4.20
C GLY A 116 14.30 -10.93 4.76
N MET A 117 14.62 -9.93 3.93
CA MET A 117 15.21 -8.67 4.39
C MET A 117 14.14 -7.75 4.96
N THR A 118 14.43 -7.12 6.10
CA THR A 118 13.61 -6.00 6.61
C THR A 118 13.80 -4.81 5.66
N THR A 119 12.71 -4.35 5.03
CA THR A 119 12.77 -3.41 3.92
C THR A 119 11.90 -2.18 4.19
N ILE A 120 12.48 -0.98 4.07
CA ILE A 120 11.79 0.31 4.02
C ILE A 120 11.74 0.74 2.55
N PRO A 121 10.58 0.69 1.88
CA PRO A 121 10.46 1.04 0.47
C PRO A 121 10.47 2.55 0.25
N PHE A 122 10.93 2.96 -0.93
CA PHE A 122 10.72 4.29 -1.49
C PHE A 122 9.76 4.22 -2.68
N THR A 123 9.09 5.31 -2.97
CA THR A 123 8.18 5.38 -4.10
C THR A 123 8.95 5.32 -5.42
N PHE A 124 8.26 4.81 -6.45
CA PHE A 124 8.77 4.85 -7.82
C PHE A 124 9.26 6.27 -8.18
N ASP A 125 10.37 6.34 -8.93
CA ASP A 125 11.00 7.57 -9.42
C ASP A 125 11.68 8.42 -8.30
N THR A 126 12.11 7.78 -7.20
CA THR A 126 12.94 8.44 -6.18
C THR A 126 14.40 8.49 -6.66
N ILE A 127 14.86 9.67 -7.10
CA ILE A 127 16.20 9.89 -7.64
C ILE A 127 17.00 10.82 -6.73
N ILE A 128 18.13 10.35 -6.23
CA ILE A 128 19.12 11.13 -5.50
C ILE A 128 20.06 11.79 -6.50
N LYS A 129 20.14 13.10 -6.47
CA LYS A 129 20.94 13.90 -7.41
C LYS A 129 22.21 14.42 -6.74
N PRO A 130 23.30 14.63 -7.50
CA PRO A 130 24.45 15.41 -7.02
C PRO A 130 24.00 16.79 -6.56
N GLU A 131 24.54 17.24 -5.44
CA GLU A 131 24.17 18.54 -4.85
C GLU A 131 25.37 19.17 -4.13
N ASN A 132 25.48 20.52 -4.18
CA ASN A 132 26.50 21.30 -3.47
C ASN A 132 27.96 20.83 -3.71
N GLY A 133 28.24 20.33 -4.93
CA GLY A 133 29.56 19.79 -5.29
C GLY A 133 29.85 18.39 -4.78
N LEU A 134 28.85 17.73 -4.17
CA LEU A 134 28.89 16.33 -3.77
C LEU A 134 28.23 15.48 -4.85
N ASP A 135 28.80 14.30 -5.12
CA ASP A 135 28.17 13.27 -5.95
C ASP A 135 26.92 12.66 -5.25
N ALA A 136 26.04 12.02 -6.01
CA ALA A 136 24.79 11.45 -5.51
C ALA A 136 25.02 10.45 -4.36
N ARG A 137 26.13 9.68 -4.37
CA ARG A 137 26.47 8.74 -3.30
C ARG A 137 26.76 9.44 -1.97
N ARG A 138 27.52 10.55 -2.03
CA ARG A 138 27.82 11.34 -0.83
C ARG A 138 26.59 12.07 -0.31
N VAL A 139 25.74 12.58 -1.19
CA VAL A 139 24.44 13.17 -0.81
C VAL A 139 23.58 12.11 -0.09
N LEU A 140 23.42 10.92 -0.69
CA LEU A 140 22.66 9.82 -0.10
C LEU A 140 23.21 9.41 1.27
N THR A 141 24.50 9.14 1.38
CA THR A 141 25.12 8.71 2.64
C THR A 141 25.08 9.79 3.73
N GLY A 142 25.20 11.05 3.36
CA GLY A 142 25.03 12.19 4.25
C GLY A 142 23.60 12.28 4.81
N TRP A 143 22.61 12.15 3.95
CA TRP A 143 21.20 12.11 4.35
C TRP A 143 20.89 10.92 5.25
N LEU A 144 21.33 9.69 4.88
CA LEU A 144 21.15 8.50 5.71
C LEU A 144 21.81 8.63 7.09
N SER A 145 22.97 9.26 7.15
CA SER A 145 23.67 9.50 8.42
C SER A 145 22.90 10.47 9.32
N LYS A 146 22.29 11.50 8.74
CA LYS A 146 21.47 12.49 9.45
C LYS A 146 20.17 11.89 9.98
N GLU A 147 19.49 11.11 9.16
CA GLU A 147 18.18 10.51 9.48
C GLU A 147 18.29 9.10 10.10
N TYR A 148 19.50 8.69 10.50
CA TYR A 148 19.78 7.32 10.92
C TYR A 148 18.85 6.79 11.99
N GLU A 149 18.63 7.55 13.08
CA GLU A 149 17.77 7.14 14.19
C GLU A 149 16.30 7.00 13.76
N THR A 150 15.84 7.89 12.87
CA THR A 150 14.50 7.81 12.28
C THR A 150 14.32 6.49 11.51
N PHE A 151 15.32 6.10 10.71
CA PHE A 151 15.26 4.84 9.96
C PHE A 151 15.37 3.61 10.87
N VAL A 152 16.17 3.65 11.93
CA VAL A 152 16.21 2.57 12.92
C VAL A 152 14.82 2.33 13.53
N GLN A 153 14.13 3.38 13.95
CA GLN A 153 12.76 3.27 14.48
C GLN A 153 11.77 2.69 13.45
N LYS A 154 11.89 3.10 12.18
CA LYS A 154 11.07 2.54 11.09
C LYS A 154 11.36 1.05 10.88
N PHE A 155 12.62 0.63 10.89
CA PHE A 155 12.99 -0.78 10.82
C PHE A 155 12.41 -1.59 12.00
N GLU A 156 12.52 -1.10 13.22
CA GLU A 156 11.91 -1.74 14.40
C GLU A 156 10.39 -1.93 14.23
N LYS A 157 9.72 -0.93 13.66
CA LYS A 157 8.27 -1.00 13.41
C LYS A 157 7.90 -2.10 12.42
N VAL A 158 8.68 -2.31 11.34
CA VAL A 158 8.32 -3.23 10.25
C VAL A 158 9.05 -4.58 10.30
N ARG A 159 10.02 -4.77 11.21
CA ARG A 159 10.80 -6.01 11.32
C ARG A 159 9.90 -7.21 11.60
N GLY A 160 10.04 -8.29 10.79
CA GLY A 160 9.21 -9.50 10.87
C GLY A 160 7.76 -9.31 10.50
N LYS A 161 7.46 -8.22 9.77
CA LYS A 161 6.10 -7.88 9.32
C LYS A 161 6.11 -7.52 7.85
N LYS A 162 4.95 -7.67 7.22
CA LYS A 162 4.72 -7.27 5.82
C LYS A 162 3.40 -6.54 5.70
N GLU A 163 3.29 -5.71 4.68
CA GLU A 163 2.03 -5.05 4.36
C GLU A 163 1.15 -5.94 3.50
N TYR A 164 -0.13 -6.00 3.85
CA TYR A 164 -1.18 -6.67 3.07
C TYR A 164 -2.34 -5.72 2.84
N GLY A 165 -2.87 -5.72 1.62
CA GLY A 165 -4.06 -4.97 1.27
C GLY A 165 -5.31 -5.82 1.49
N VAL A 166 -6.29 -5.27 2.21
CA VAL A 166 -7.63 -5.86 2.37
C VAL A 166 -8.66 -4.91 1.79
N GLN A 167 -9.36 -5.37 0.76
CA GLN A 167 -10.44 -4.62 0.11
C GLN A 167 -11.71 -5.44 0.17
N VAL A 168 -12.80 -4.82 0.61
CA VAL A 168 -14.10 -5.48 0.75
C VAL A 168 -15.13 -4.75 -0.08
N SER A 169 -15.96 -5.51 -0.78
CA SER A 169 -17.07 -4.99 -1.56
C SER A 169 -18.38 -5.73 -1.28
N VAL A 170 -19.49 -5.02 -1.42
CA VAL A 170 -20.85 -5.55 -1.27
C VAL A 170 -21.72 -5.18 -2.47
N SER A 171 -22.85 -5.87 -2.64
CA SER A 171 -23.93 -5.39 -3.49
C SER A 171 -24.95 -4.63 -2.64
N ARG A 172 -24.91 -3.30 -2.68
CA ARG A 172 -25.89 -2.46 -1.96
C ARG A 172 -27.32 -2.83 -2.35
N ARG A 173 -27.55 -3.16 -3.62
CA ARG A 173 -28.87 -3.60 -4.11
C ARG A 173 -29.34 -4.84 -3.38
N LYS A 174 -28.50 -5.90 -3.29
CA LYS A 174 -28.91 -7.15 -2.59
C LYS A 174 -29.19 -6.90 -1.10
N ILE A 175 -28.41 -6.06 -0.43
CA ILE A 175 -28.65 -5.68 0.97
C ILE A 175 -29.99 -4.93 1.07
N GLY A 176 -30.24 -3.95 0.21
CA GLY A 176 -31.49 -3.18 0.17
C GLY A 176 -32.71 -4.05 -0.11
N ASP A 177 -32.61 -5.00 -1.04
CA ASP A 177 -33.67 -5.95 -1.37
C ASP A 177 -33.99 -6.86 -0.16
N ALA A 178 -32.97 -7.36 0.54
CA ALA A 178 -33.14 -8.17 1.75
C ALA A 178 -33.82 -7.35 2.88
N ILE A 179 -33.40 -6.11 3.10
CA ILE A 179 -34.02 -5.20 4.07
C ILE A 179 -35.48 -4.94 3.69
N ALA A 180 -35.75 -4.67 2.41
CA ALA A 180 -37.11 -4.43 1.93
C ALA A 180 -38.04 -5.64 2.16
N ALA A 181 -37.51 -6.85 2.07
CA ALA A 181 -38.27 -8.07 2.28
C ALA A 181 -38.57 -8.39 3.76
N THR A 182 -37.72 -7.94 4.69
CA THR A 182 -37.77 -8.33 6.11
C THR A 182 -38.20 -7.22 7.05
N SER A 183 -38.18 -5.94 6.63
CA SER A 183 -38.47 -4.79 7.48
C SER A 183 -39.95 -4.51 7.60
N ASP A 184 -40.49 -4.61 8.80
CA ASP A 184 -41.89 -4.26 9.13
C ASP A 184 -42.24 -2.83 8.71
N LEU A 185 -41.34 -1.88 8.93
CA LEU A 185 -41.54 -0.46 8.52
C LEU A 185 -41.75 -0.34 7.01
N ILE A 186 -40.93 -1.08 6.21
CA ILE A 186 -41.04 -1.02 4.75
C ILE A 186 -42.37 -1.67 4.28
N GLN A 187 -42.76 -2.80 4.88
CA GLN A 187 -44.04 -3.42 4.60
C GLN A 187 -45.23 -2.51 4.93
N GLN A 188 -45.22 -1.82 6.07
CA GLN A 188 -46.23 -0.83 6.44
C GLN A 188 -46.32 0.31 5.42
N LEU A 189 -45.19 0.84 4.96
CA LEU A 189 -45.12 1.87 3.93
C LEU A 189 -45.67 1.37 2.59
N ASP A 190 -45.42 0.11 2.23
CA ASP A 190 -45.96 -0.49 1.01
C ASP A 190 -47.49 -0.63 1.08
N GLU A 191 -48.07 -1.03 2.23
CA GLU A 191 -49.51 -1.12 2.42
C GLU A 191 -50.16 0.28 2.42
N GLU A 192 -49.52 1.26 3.08
CA GLU A 192 -50.01 2.65 3.07
C GLU A 192 -49.99 3.23 1.64
N ALA A 193 -48.96 2.94 0.85
CA ALA A 193 -48.86 3.37 -0.54
C ALA A 193 -50.01 2.80 -1.40
N LYS A 194 -50.34 1.53 -1.24
CA LYS A 194 -51.46 0.87 -1.96
C LYS A 194 -52.82 1.48 -1.64
N ALA A 195 -53.03 1.92 -0.38
CA ALA A 195 -54.26 2.50 0.07
C ALA A 195 -54.37 4.02 -0.24
N SER A 196 -53.38 4.65 -0.84
CA SER A 196 -53.26 6.09 -1.01
C SER A 196 -53.51 6.56 -2.46
N GLY A 197 -54.04 7.77 -2.63
CA GLY A 197 -54.15 8.44 -3.93
C GLY A 197 -52.77 8.86 -4.49
N PRO A 198 -52.70 9.20 -5.80
CA PRO A 198 -51.41 9.36 -6.53
C PRO A 198 -50.41 10.31 -5.88
N GLY A 199 -50.80 11.45 -5.39
CA GLY A 199 -49.91 12.41 -4.76
C GLY A 199 -49.31 11.91 -3.43
N LYS A 200 -50.16 11.33 -2.56
CA LYS A 200 -49.73 10.75 -1.28
C LYS A 200 -48.82 9.51 -1.53
N MET A 201 -49.18 8.67 -2.48
CA MET A 201 -48.40 7.51 -2.88
C MET A 201 -46.96 7.88 -3.30
N TYR A 202 -46.76 9.00 -4.04
CA TYR A 202 -45.43 9.48 -4.41
C TYR A 202 -44.59 9.82 -3.16
N LEU A 203 -45.15 10.53 -2.19
CA LEU A 203 -44.46 10.90 -0.95
C LEU A 203 -44.08 9.65 -0.12
N ILE A 204 -44.98 8.67 -0.05
CA ILE A 204 -44.73 7.42 0.67
C ILE A 204 -43.59 6.62 -0.01
N ARG A 205 -43.57 6.57 -1.34
CA ARG A 205 -42.47 5.91 -2.08
C ARG A 205 -41.13 6.57 -1.81
N GLN A 206 -41.04 7.90 -1.79
CA GLN A 206 -39.83 8.61 -1.40
C GLN A 206 -39.40 8.31 0.05
N LYS A 207 -40.37 8.26 0.98
CA LYS A 207 -40.10 7.90 2.37
C LYS A 207 -39.56 6.46 2.48
N ARG A 208 -40.15 5.52 1.73
CA ARG A 208 -39.73 4.15 1.65
C ARG A 208 -38.28 4.03 1.13
N GLU A 209 -37.96 4.68 0.01
CA GLU A 209 -36.62 4.67 -0.57
C GLU A 209 -35.56 5.23 0.40
N LYS A 210 -35.87 6.35 1.06
CA LYS A 210 -34.99 6.90 2.10
C LYS A 210 -34.79 5.95 3.28
N ALA A 211 -35.84 5.26 3.71
CA ALA A 211 -35.75 4.30 4.81
C ALA A 211 -34.89 3.07 4.41
N ILE A 212 -35.02 2.55 3.19
CA ILE A 212 -34.20 1.45 2.68
C ILE A 212 -32.72 1.89 2.60
N ASN A 213 -32.45 3.08 2.03
CA ASN A 213 -31.08 3.59 1.90
C ASN A 213 -30.42 3.77 3.28
N ALA A 214 -31.13 4.37 4.25
CA ALA A 214 -30.61 4.55 5.60
C ALA A 214 -30.33 3.22 6.31
N ALA A 215 -31.22 2.24 6.17
CA ALA A 215 -31.01 0.90 6.75
C ALA A 215 -29.86 0.16 6.06
N THR A 216 -29.72 0.30 4.74
CA THR A 216 -28.59 -0.25 3.97
C THR A 216 -27.25 0.34 4.42
N ASP A 217 -27.20 1.67 4.65
CA ASP A 217 -25.99 2.34 5.14
C ASP A 217 -25.62 1.86 6.55
N ALA A 218 -26.61 1.67 7.43
CA ALA A 218 -26.40 1.15 8.77
C ALA A 218 -25.89 -0.30 8.76
N GLU A 219 -26.44 -1.15 7.90
CA GLU A 219 -25.99 -2.53 7.73
C GLU A 219 -24.53 -2.59 7.22
N ILE A 220 -24.20 -1.77 6.21
CA ILE A 220 -22.82 -1.66 5.69
C ILE A 220 -21.85 -1.18 6.78
N ALA A 221 -22.23 -0.21 7.61
CA ALA A 221 -21.41 0.25 8.72
C ALA A 221 -21.18 -0.88 9.75
N GLY A 222 -22.20 -1.70 10.02
CA GLY A 222 -22.10 -2.90 10.85
C GLY A 222 -21.06 -3.89 10.28
N ILE A 223 -21.18 -4.22 8.99
CA ILE A 223 -20.24 -5.12 8.27
C ILE A 223 -18.80 -4.60 8.37
N ILE A 224 -18.57 -3.30 8.14
CA ILE A 224 -17.23 -2.71 8.24
C ILE A 224 -16.66 -2.87 9.65
N THR A 225 -17.48 -2.57 10.67
CA THR A 225 -17.07 -2.68 12.07
C THR A 225 -16.73 -4.12 12.46
N GLU A 226 -17.55 -5.07 12.05
CA GLU A 226 -17.33 -6.49 12.31
C GLU A 226 -16.03 -6.99 11.66
N ILE A 227 -15.85 -6.73 10.35
CA ILE A 227 -14.65 -7.16 9.61
C ILE A 227 -13.41 -6.52 10.22
N THR A 228 -13.43 -5.21 10.47
CA THR A 228 -12.28 -4.51 11.07
C THR A 228 -11.95 -5.10 12.45
N GLY A 229 -12.96 -5.39 13.27
CA GLY A 229 -12.76 -6.03 14.58
C GLY A 229 -12.17 -7.44 14.47
N LYS A 230 -12.63 -8.26 13.52
CA LYS A 230 -12.11 -9.62 13.28
C LYS A 230 -10.64 -9.60 12.85
N ILE A 231 -10.24 -8.69 11.95
CA ILE A 231 -8.86 -8.64 11.41
C ILE A 231 -7.86 -7.94 12.34
N GLN A 232 -8.32 -7.05 13.22
CA GLN A 232 -7.45 -6.22 14.08
C GLN A 232 -6.54 -7.07 14.99
N GLY A 233 -7.01 -8.22 15.47
CA GLY A 233 -6.24 -9.13 16.32
C GLY A 233 -5.02 -9.78 15.63
N TYR A 234 -4.94 -9.74 14.31
CA TYR A 234 -3.85 -10.31 13.51
C TYR A 234 -2.89 -9.27 12.96
N CYS A 235 -3.22 -7.99 13.09
CA CYS A 235 -2.45 -6.88 12.55
C CYS A 235 -1.77 -6.09 13.68
N SER A 236 -0.52 -5.70 13.48
CA SER A 236 0.15 -4.75 14.38
C SER A 236 -0.41 -3.34 14.23
N GLU A 237 -0.81 -2.99 13.00
CA GLU A 237 -1.40 -1.69 12.64
C GLU A 237 -2.28 -1.84 11.42
N ILE A 238 -3.36 -1.06 11.34
CA ILE A 238 -4.24 -0.98 10.18
C ILE A 238 -4.32 0.48 9.73
N HIS A 239 -4.08 0.72 8.45
CA HIS A 239 -4.20 2.02 7.82
C HIS A 239 -5.40 2.03 6.86
N MET A 240 -6.39 2.91 7.12
CA MET A 240 -7.58 3.01 6.29
C MET A 240 -7.29 3.85 5.04
N GLY A 241 -7.46 3.24 3.88
CA GLY A 241 -7.27 3.88 2.58
C GLY A 241 -8.58 4.48 2.02
N LYS A 242 -8.45 5.33 1.00
CA LYS A 242 -9.60 5.88 0.28
C LYS A 242 -10.34 4.77 -0.46
N LEU A 243 -11.68 4.79 -0.42
CA LEU A 243 -12.50 3.89 -1.22
C LEU A 243 -12.31 4.18 -2.71
N LYS A 244 -12.13 3.13 -3.49
CA LYS A 244 -11.95 3.21 -4.96
C LYS A 244 -13.16 2.59 -5.66
N LYS A 245 -13.36 2.94 -6.92
CA LYS A 245 -14.38 2.28 -7.74
C LYS A 245 -14.03 0.80 -7.87
N TRP A 246 -14.97 -0.08 -7.51
CA TRP A 246 -14.79 -1.52 -7.66
C TRP A 246 -14.87 -1.92 -9.13
N GLN A 247 -14.04 -2.89 -9.53
CA GLN A 247 -13.96 -3.29 -10.94
C GLN A 247 -15.10 -4.22 -11.39
N VAL A 248 -15.81 -4.83 -10.40
CA VAL A 248 -16.94 -5.71 -10.70
C VAL A 248 -18.23 -4.90 -10.70
N PRO A 249 -19.04 -4.96 -11.79
CA PRO A 249 -20.33 -4.30 -11.85
C PRO A 249 -21.24 -4.67 -10.68
N GLU A 250 -22.12 -3.73 -10.28
CA GLU A 250 -23.11 -3.89 -9.20
C GLU A 250 -22.51 -4.14 -7.79
N ARG A 251 -21.23 -3.94 -7.59
CA ARG A 251 -20.59 -4.00 -6.27
C ARG A 251 -19.92 -2.68 -5.94
N ASP A 252 -20.03 -2.26 -4.70
CA ASP A 252 -19.41 -1.08 -4.15
C ASP A 252 -18.32 -1.48 -3.15
N MET A 253 -17.16 -0.85 -3.23
CA MET A 253 -16.12 -1.00 -2.22
C MET A 253 -16.58 -0.31 -0.94
N ILE A 254 -16.60 -1.05 0.16
CA ILE A 254 -16.98 -0.55 1.49
C ILE A 254 -15.80 -0.44 2.44
N LEU A 255 -14.73 -1.20 2.21
CA LEU A 255 -13.51 -1.16 3.01
C LEU A 255 -12.30 -1.23 2.07
N ASN A 256 -11.30 -0.40 2.33
CA ASN A 256 -9.99 -0.45 1.71
C ASN A 256 -8.97 -0.14 2.80
N CYS A 257 -8.15 -1.09 3.19
CA CYS A 257 -7.14 -0.87 4.20
C CYS A 257 -5.84 -1.60 3.89
N SER A 258 -4.74 -1.04 4.39
CA SER A 258 -3.44 -1.69 4.49
C SER A 258 -3.27 -2.22 5.91
N CYS A 259 -2.81 -3.46 6.02
CA CYS A 259 -2.57 -4.16 7.28
C CYS A 259 -1.08 -4.47 7.43
N LEU A 260 -0.45 -4.03 8.51
CA LEU A 260 0.89 -4.46 8.88
C LEU A 260 0.79 -5.74 9.70
N VAL A 261 1.16 -6.87 9.10
CA VAL A 261 0.89 -8.21 9.63
C VAL A 261 2.21 -8.90 9.98
N PRO A 262 2.39 -9.37 11.23
CA PRO A 262 3.48 -10.27 11.59
C PRO A 262 3.47 -11.55 10.74
N ASP A 263 4.65 -12.03 10.36
CA ASP A 263 4.77 -13.20 9.46
C ASP A 263 4.03 -14.43 9.99
N GLU A 264 4.01 -14.65 11.31
CA GLU A 264 3.29 -15.75 11.98
C GLU A 264 1.75 -15.62 11.95
N ASN A 265 1.24 -14.42 11.73
CA ASN A 265 -0.20 -14.15 11.69
C ASN A 265 -0.80 -14.21 10.29
N TYR A 266 0.03 -14.18 9.24
CA TYR A 266 -0.44 -14.17 7.86
C TYR A 266 -1.40 -15.34 7.52
N PRO A 267 -1.08 -16.62 7.86
CA PRO A 267 -1.99 -17.73 7.57
C PRO A 267 -3.35 -17.61 8.27
N LYS A 268 -3.33 -17.15 9.53
CA LYS A 268 -4.55 -16.96 10.34
C LYS A 268 -5.43 -15.84 9.76
N LEU A 269 -4.84 -14.71 9.38
CA LEU A 269 -5.56 -13.63 8.73
C LEU A 269 -6.21 -14.10 7.43
N GLY A 270 -5.49 -14.88 6.62
CA GLY A 270 -6.03 -15.46 5.38
C GLY A 270 -7.26 -16.32 5.66
N SER A 271 -7.20 -17.22 6.64
CA SER A 271 -8.33 -18.09 7.02
C SER A 271 -9.55 -17.29 7.50
N VAL A 272 -9.34 -16.27 8.34
CA VAL A 272 -10.42 -15.40 8.82
C VAL A 272 -11.10 -14.65 7.67
N LEU A 273 -10.32 -14.15 6.71
CA LEU A 273 -10.88 -13.46 5.54
C LEU A 273 -11.66 -14.43 4.63
N GLU A 274 -11.21 -15.68 4.49
CA GLU A 274 -11.94 -16.72 3.77
C GLU A 274 -13.26 -17.08 4.47
N GLU A 275 -13.28 -17.21 5.79
CA GLU A 275 -14.50 -17.44 6.58
C GLU A 275 -15.51 -16.31 6.40
N ILE A 276 -15.09 -15.06 6.51
CA ILE A 276 -15.94 -13.88 6.29
C ILE A 276 -16.54 -13.88 4.87
N GLU A 277 -15.77 -14.23 3.84
CA GLU A 277 -16.28 -14.27 2.47
C GLU A 277 -17.28 -15.42 2.26
N GLN A 278 -17.08 -16.57 2.92
CA GLN A 278 -17.99 -17.72 2.85
C GLN A 278 -19.34 -17.47 3.55
N GLU A 279 -19.42 -16.61 4.56
CA GLU A 279 -20.66 -16.16 5.18
C GLU A 279 -21.58 -15.39 4.20
N GLY A 280 -21.07 -15.01 3.02
CA GLY A 280 -21.86 -14.88 1.79
C GLY A 280 -22.31 -13.49 1.38
N ASN A 281 -22.10 -12.42 2.15
CA ASN A 281 -22.59 -11.08 1.81
C ASN A 281 -21.54 -10.14 1.24
N VAL A 282 -20.27 -10.48 1.37
CA VAL A 282 -19.13 -9.66 0.95
C VAL A 282 -18.29 -10.38 -0.10
N SER A 283 -17.47 -9.64 -0.82
CA SER A 283 -16.35 -10.19 -1.59
C SER A 283 -15.08 -9.48 -1.15
N ILE A 284 -14.04 -10.27 -0.89
CA ILE A 284 -12.79 -9.83 -0.33
C ILE A 284 -11.67 -9.98 -1.36
N ARG A 285 -10.87 -8.92 -1.51
CA ARG A 285 -9.62 -8.96 -2.24
C ARG A 285 -8.48 -8.81 -1.24
N PHE A 286 -7.73 -9.87 -1.05
CA PHE A 286 -6.54 -9.92 -0.19
C PHE A 286 -5.30 -9.96 -1.07
N THR A 287 -4.38 -9.00 -0.87
CA THR A 287 -3.19 -8.80 -1.73
C THR A 287 -1.94 -8.63 -0.90
N GLY A 288 -0.79 -8.93 -1.47
CA GLY A 288 0.52 -8.91 -0.83
C GLY A 288 1.16 -10.30 -0.81
N PRO A 289 2.31 -10.45 -0.14
CA PRO A 289 2.96 -9.43 0.70
C PRO A 289 3.55 -8.28 -0.11
N TRP A 290 3.47 -7.08 0.45
CA TRP A 290 4.08 -5.86 -0.07
C TRP A 290 5.12 -5.34 0.91
N ALA A 291 6.07 -4.54 0.43
CA ALA A 291 6.89 -3.69 1.29
C ALA A 291 5.99 -2.68 2.03
N ALA A 292 6.38 -2.29 3.23
CA ALA A 292 5.50 -1.58 4.17
C ALA A 292 5.34 -0.08 3.87
N TYR A 293 4.93 0.27 2.65
CA TYR A 293 4.76 1.66 2.19
C TYR A 293 3.83 2.51 3.07
N SER A 294 2.75 1.89 3.55
CA SER A 294 1.74 2.61 4.34
C SER A 294 2.15 2.87 5.78
N PHE A 295 3.31 2.35 6.22
CA PHE A 295 3.70 2.31 7.63
C PHE A 295 5.05 2.95 7.93
N VAL A 296 5.77 3.47 6.92
CA VAL A 296 7.13 4.01 7.07
C VAL A 296 7.28 5.44 6.57
#